data_1d2cd63de9188b00c529d3614a0c761e
#
_entry.id   1d2cd63de9188b00c529d3614a0c761e
#
_cell.length_a   1.000
_cell.length_b   1.000
_cell.length_c   1.000
_cell.angle_alpha   90.00
_cell.angle_beta   90.00
_cell.angle_gamma   90.00
#
_symmetry.space_group_name_H-M   'P 1'
#
loop_
_entity.id
_entity.type
_entity.pdbx_description
1 polymer ?
#
loop_
_entity_poly.entity_id
_entity_poly.type
_entity_poly.pdbx_seq_one_letter_code
_entity_poly.pdbx_strand_id
1 'polypeptide(L)'
;MKGLIALVGSGEYLPVMNEVDRHLLASVHANGSQPNVVCLPTAAGQEGEASVGKWLRMGAEHFTALGAVVHPLPIIDRASADDPQYVSTLEQADLIYFSGGNPRYVYETMKGSQAWEAANRAWSCGAVYAGCSAGAMILGRKVPDFRRLGLGGQIDAFGIVPAEFVMPHFDHAGPFRQVVNVLRRRLRDEDFMLGIDEDTALVGKPGEEWRVMGKSRVHLLTRKAATSFAAGDIVPIP
;
A
#
# COMPACT_ATOMS: atom_id res chain seq x y z
N MET A 1 3.66 15.88 -12.09
CA MET A 1 4.68 14.91 -11.60
C MET A 1 3.94 13.86 -10.76
N LYS A 2 4.33 12.60 -10.83
CA LYS A 2 3.72 11.56 -10.00
C LYS A 2 3.90 11.86 -8.51
N GLY A 3 2.89 11.54 -7.70
CA GLY A 3 2.95 11.66 -6.24
C GLY A 3 3.83 10.61 -5.57
N LEU A 4 4.01 10.73 -4.26
CA LEU A 4 4.69 9.71 -3.46
C LEU A 4 3.88 8.40 -3.43
N ILE A 5 4.60 7.32 -3.20
CA ILE A 5 4.05 6.02 -2.81
C ILE A 5 4.56 5.72 -1.41
N ALA A 6 3.66 5.27 -0.53
CA ALA A 6 4.00 4.70 0.77
C ALA A 6 3.58 3.23 0.80
N LEU A 7 4.56 2.33 0.87
CA LEU A 7 4.34 0.91 1.09
C LEU A 7 4.44 0.64 2.59
N VAL A 8 3.32 0.35 3.24
CA VAL A 8 3.22 0.24 4.70
C VAL A 8 3.13 -1.23 5.09
N GLY A 9 3.99 -1.68 6.02
CA GLY A 9 4.02 -3.07 6.48
C GLY A 9 2.81 -3.43 7.34
N SER A 10 2.49 -2.60 8.31
CA SER A 10 1.29 -2.64 9.16
C SER A 10 1.14 -1.33 9.95
N GLY A 11 0.17 -1.29 10.86
CA GLY A 11 0.01 -0.17 11.80
C GLY A 11 -0.80 0.99 11.23
N GLU A 12 -1.52 0.76 10.13
CA GLU A 12 -2.38 1.78 9.53
C GLU A 12 -3.34 2.39 10.54
N TYR A 13 -3.43 3.72 10.50
CA TYR A 13 -4.29 4.53 11.37
C TYR A 13 -3.93 4.45 12.88
N LEU A 14 -2.77 3.90 13.22
CA LEU A 14 -2.28 3.88 14.61
C LEU A 14 -1.35 5.06 14.91
N PRO A 15 -1.29 5.53 16.17
CA PRO A 15 -0.44 6.66 16.55
C PRO A 15 1.05 6.49 16.20
N VAL A 16 1.54 5.24 16.13
CA VAL A 16 2.93 4.92 15.75
C VAL A 16 3.26 5.36 14.33
N MET A 17 2.26 5.45 13.44
CA MET A 17 2.42 5.88 12.04
C MET A 17 2.20 7.39 11.84
N ASN A 18 1.87 8.16 12.88
CA ASN A 18 1.59 9.60 12.77
C ASN A 18 2.70 10.39 12.07
N GLU A 19 3.96 10.05 12.30
CA GLU A 19 5.10 10.75 11.67
C GLU A 19 5.13 10.48 10.16
N VAL A 20 4.91 9.23 9.76
CA VAL A 20 4.82 8.83 8.36
C VAL A 20 3.66 9.56 7.68
N ASP A 21 2.47 9.50 8.29
CA ASP A 21 1.26 10.08 7.68
C ASP A 21 1.32 11.61 7.61
N ARG A 22 1.91 12.29 8.62
CA ARG A 22 2.21 13.74 8.52
C ARG A 22 3.16 14.07 7.39
N HIS A 23 4.20 13.26 7.19
CA HIS A 23 5.11 13.44 6.06
C HIS A 23 4.38 13.32 4.72
N LEU A 24 3.50 12.33 4.58
CA LEU A 24 2.68 12.15 3.36
C LEU A 24 1.76 13.34 3.14
N LEU A 25 1.04 13.81 4.18
CA LEU A 25 0.19 14.98 4.09
C LEU A 25 0.97 16.27 3.76
N ALA A 26 2.17 16.43 4.29
CA ALA A 26 3.02 17.58 3.99
C ALA A 26 3.61 17.57 2.58
N SER A 27 3.65 16.40 1.92
CA SER A 27 4.17 16.24 0.56
C SER A 27 3.18 16.63 -0.54
N VAL A 28 1.90 16.74 -0.22
CA VAL A 28 0.87 17.17 -1.18
C VAL A 28 0.76 18.69 -1.20
N HIS A 29 0.56 19.24 -2.39
CA HIS A 29 0.42 20.68 -2.58
C HIS A 29 -1.05 21.11 -2.39
N ALA A 30 -1.47 21.23 -1.16
CA ALA A 30 -2.83 21.61 -0.81
C ALA A 30 -3.14 23.13 -1.01
N ASN A 31 -2.31 23.88 -1.72
CA ASN A 31 -2.49 25.32 -2.03
C ASN A 31 -3.03 26.15 -0.85
N GLY A 32 -2.59 25.84 0.39
CA GLY A 32 -3.06 26.47 1.61
C GLY A 32 -4.40 25.93 2.16
N SER A 33 -5.03 24.95 1.49
CA SER A 33 -6.21 24.21 1.98
C SER A 33 -5.78 22.96 2.76
N GLN A 34 -6.73 22.36 3.49
CA GLN A 34 -6.53 21.06 4.11
C GLN A 34 -6.49 19.98 3.01
N PRO A 35 -5.55 19.00 3.08
CA PRO A 35 -5.50 17.89 2.13
C PRO A 35 -6.78 17.03 2.17
N ASN A 36 -7.26 16.62 0.99
CA ASN A 36 -8.34 15.66 0.84
C ASN A 36 -7.78 14.23 0.90
N VAL A 37 -8.15 13.48 1.92
CA VAL A 37 -7.73 12.08 2.11
C VAL A 37 -8.89 11.15 1.83
N VAL A 38 -8.68 10.20 0.93
CA VAL A 38 -9.63 9.11 0.66
C VAL A 38 -9.13 7.84 1.34
N CYS A 39 -9.96 7.24 2.22
CA CYS A 39 -9.68 5.95 2.87
C CYS A 39 -10.52 4.84 2.24
N LEU A 40 -9.85 3.77 1.80
CA LEU A 40 -10.44 2.65 1.07
C LEU A 40 -10.29 1.33 1.83
N PRO A 41 -11.38 0.70 2.28
CA PRO A 41 -11.36 -0.58 3.00
C PRO A 41 -11.49 -1.78 2.04
N THR A 42 -11.22 -1.60 0.76
CA THR A 42 -11.50 -2.57 -0.30
C THR A 42 -10.96 -3.97 -0.01
N ALA A 43 -9.77 -4.06 0.58
CA ALA A 43 -9.18 -5.36 0.94
C ALA A 43 -9.99 -6.14 2.00
N ALA A 44 -10.78 -5.43 2.82
CA ALA A 44 -11.65 -6.00 3.84
C ALA A 44 -13.10 -6.20 3.34
N GLY A 45 -13.39 -5.97 2.06
CA GLY A 45 -14.75 -6.00 1.52
C GLY A 45 -15.52 -7.33 1.71
N GLN A 46 -14.81 -8.44 1.92
CA GLN A 46 -15.40 -9.76 2.20
C GLN A 46 -15.52 -10.08 3.71
N GLU A 47 -15.07 -9.20 4.59
CA GLU A 47 -15.04 -9.45 6.05
C GLU A 47 -16.36 -9.05 6.75
N GLY A 48 -17.30 -8.46 5.99
CA GLY A 48 -18.59 -8.01 6.49
C GLY A 48 -18.59 -6.53 6.95
N GLU A 49 -19.81 -5.99 7.10
CA GLU A 49 -20.05 -4.56 7.36
C GLU A 49 -19.31 -4.03 8.61
N ALA A 50 -19.23 -4.84 9.67
CA ALA A 50 -18.56 -4.44 10.91
C ALA A 50 -17.07 -4.17 10.71
N SER A 51 -16.38 -5.02 9.93
CA SER A 51 -14.96 -4.82 9.60
C SER A 51 -14.76 -3.62 8.69
N VAL A 52 -15.54 -3.53 7.62
CA VAL A 52 -15.52 -2.39 6.69
C VAL A 52 -15.77 -1.07 7.45
N GLY A 53 -16.83 -1.01 8.26
CA GLY A 53 -17.15 0.17 9.06
C GLY A 53 -16.07 0.54 10.08
N LYS A 54 -15.38 -0.46 10.65
CA LYS A 54 -14.23 -0.21 11.54
C LYS A 54 -13.10 0.49 10.79
N TRP A 55 -12.69 -0.01 9.63
CA TRP A 55 -11.60 0.57 8.84
C TRP A 55 -11.92 2.00 8.37
N LEU A 56 -13.16 2.24 7.92
CA LEU A 56 -13.61 3.57 7.52
C LEU A 56 -13.56 4.58 8.68
N ARG A 57 -14.04 4.18 9.88
CA ARG A 57 -13.97 5.04 11.06
C ARG A 57 -12.54 5.32 11.49
N MET A 58 -11.70 4.29 11.59
CA MET A 58 -10.30 4.44 11.98
C MET A 58 -9.56 5.41 11.06
N GLY A 59 -9.73 5.27 9.75
CA GLY A 59 -9.13 6.19 8.78
C GLY A 59 -9.66 7.61 8.91
N ALA A 60 -10.98 7.78 9.08
CA ALA A 60 -11.59 9.09 9.26
C ALA A 60 -11.10 9.78 10.53
N GLU A 61 -11.10 9.09 11.66
CA GLU A 61 -10.63 9.63 12.95
C GLU A 61 -9.16 10.01 12.89
N HIS A 62 -8.31 9.13 12.34
CA HIS A 62 -6.87 9.31 12.26
C HIS A 62 -6.48 10.54 11.41
N PHE A 63 -6.92 10.60 10.17
CA PHE A 63 -6.52 11.70 9.27
C PHE A 63 -7.21 13.02 9.61
N THR A 64 -8.44 13.00 10.18
CA THR A 64 -9.05 14.21 10.75
C THR A 64 -8.23 14.76 11.90
N ALA A 65 -7.72 13.90 12.80
CA ALA A 65 -6.83 14.31 13.88
C ALA A 65 -5.48 14.88 13.40
N LEU A 66 -5.06 14.49 12.19
CA LEU A 66 -3.87 15.04 11.52
C LEU A 66 -4.16 16.30 10.68
N GLY A 67 -5.40 16.80 10.67
CA GLY A 67 -5.78 18.06 10.04
C GLY A 67 -6.22 17.96 8.58
N ALA A 68 -6.58 16.77 8.11
CA ALA A 68 -7.08 16.55 6.75
C ALA A 68 -8.63 16.59 6.67
N VAL A 69 -9.14 16.84 5.48
CA VAL A 69 -10.54 16.55 5.10
C VAL A 69 -10.61 15.10 4.64
N VAL A 70 -11.43 14.27 5.29
CA VAL A 70 -11.41 12.82 5.06
C VAL A 70 -12.69 12.34 4.38
N HIS A 71 -12.53 11.54 3.34
CA HIS A 71 -13.59 10.89 2.58
C HIS A 71 -13.46 9.36 2.73
N PRO A 72 -14.13 8.74 3.73
CA PRO A 72 -14.14 7.30 3.90
C PRO A 72 -15.09 6.68 2.86
N LEU A 73 -14.55 6.09 1.79
CA LEU A 73 -15.35 5.54 0.70
C LEU A 73 -15.51 4.02 0.86
N PRO A 74 -16.75 3.50 0.96
CA PRO A 74 -17.01 2.06 1.07
C PRO A 74 -16.91 1.36 -0.30
N ILE A 75 -15.78 1.49 -0.97
CA ILE A 75 -15.49 0.74 -2.18
C ILE A 75 -15.09 -0.68 -1.76
N ILE A 76 -16.07 -1.58 -1.80
CA ILE A 76 -15.94 -2.94 -1.27
C ILE A 76 -16.12 -4.04 -2.33
N ASP A 77 -16.60 -3.70 -3.50
CA ASP A 77 -16.85 -4.62 -4.61
C ASP A 77 -16.75 -3.89 -5.97
N ARG A 78 -16.95 -4.62 -7.06
CA ARG A 78 -16.89 -4.05 -8.40
C ARG A 78 -17.96 -2.97 -8.63
N ALA A 79 -19.16 -3.15 -8.12
CA ALA A 79 -20.26 -2.18 -8.32
C ALA A 79 -19.91 -0.84 -7.67
N SER A 80 -19.42 -0.86 -6.43
CA SER A 80 -18.97 0.34 -5.73
C SER A 80 -17.67 0.92 -6.32
N ALA A 81 -16.80 0.09 -6.90
CA ALA A 81 -15.59 0.55 -7.59
C ALA A 81 -15.86 1.24 -8.94
N ASP A 82 -17.06 1.08 -9.48
CA ASP A 82 -17.50 1.75 -10.71
C ASP A 82 -18.59 2.83 -10.42
N ASP A 83 -18.87 3.15 -9.14
CA ASP A 83 -19.81 4.20 -8.75
C ASP A 83 -19.26 5.59 -9.10
N PRO A 84 -19.96 6.38 -9.95
CA PRO A 84 -19.47 7.68 -10.41
C PRO A 84 -19.23 8.69 -9.25
N GLN A 85 -19.96 8.57 -8.14
CA GLN A 85 -19.78 9.46 -6.99
C GLN A 85 -18.44 9.21 -6.31
N TYR A 86 -18.07 7.92 -6.11
CA TYR A 86 -16.79 7.55 -5.51
C TYR A 86 -15.62 7.85 -6.45
N VAL A 87 -15.80 7.61 -7.74
CA VAL A 87 -14.83 7.96 -8.79
C VAL A 87 -14.52 9.45 -8.78
N SER A 88 -15.54 10.31 -8.76
CA SER A 88 -15.37 11.76 -8.70
C SER A 88 -14.63 12.22 -7.44
N THR A 89 -14.88 11.59 -6.30
CA THR A 89 -14.16 11.89 -5.04
C THR A 89 -12.69 11.48 -5.12
N LEU A 90 -12.39 10.31 -5.70
CA LEU A 90 -11.02 9.84 -5.91
C LEU A 90 -10.21 10.75 -6.82
N GLU A 91 -10.83 11.33 -7.85
CA GLU A 91 -10.15 12.27 -8.76
C GLU A 91 -9.68 13.56 -8.08
N GLN A 92 -10.32 13.92 -6.96
CA GLN A 92 -10.02 15.12 -6.18
C GLN A 92 -9.14 14.83 -4.95
N ALA A 93 -8.73 13.60 -4.76
CA ALA A 93 -7.93 13.20 -3.61
C ALA A 93 -6.49 13.72 -3.72
N ASP A 94 -5.96 14.23 -2.61
CA ASP A 94 -4.55 14.56 -2.43
C ASP A 94 -3.78 13.34 -1.88
N LEU A 95 -4.44 12.48 -1.10
CA LEU A 95 -3.90 11.23 -0.60
C LEU A 95 -4.97 10.13 -0.67
N ILE A 96 -4.60 8.98 -1.22
CA ILE A 96 -5.46 7.79 -1.31
C ILE A 96 -4.81 6.69 -0.48
N TYR A 97 -5.53 6.22 0.55
CA TYR A 97 -5.04 5.22 1.49
C TYR A 97 -5.85 3.91 1.38
N PHE A 98 -5.17 2.84 0.96
CA PHE A 98 -5.74 1.48 0.95
C PHE A 98 -5.36 0.76 2.24
N SER A 99 -6.34 0.37 3.05
CA SER A 99 -6.11 -0.43 4.25
C SER A 99 -5.82 -1.90 3.94
N GLY A 100 -5.45 -2.65 4.98
CA GLY A 100 -5.15 -4.08 4.88
C GLY A 100 -6.37 -4.98 4.71
N GLY A 101 -6.12 -6.28 4.51
CA GLY A 101 -7.10 -7.34 4.31
C GLY A 101 -6.65 -8.38 3.29
N ASN A 102 -7.53 -8.76 2.36
CA ASN A 102 -7.26 -9.76 1.33
C ASN A 102 -6.63 -9.14 0.06
N PRO A 103 -5.34 -9.37 -0.24
CA PRO A 103 -4.67 -8.74 -1.37
C PRO A 103 -5.19 -9.23 -2.74
N ARG A 104 -5.63 -10.48 -2.85
CA ARG A 104 -6.28 -10.96 -4.08
C ARG A 104 -7.59 -10.22 -4.31
N TYR A 105 -8.39 -10.07 -3.27
CA TYR A 105 -9.69 -9.44 -3.38
C TYR A 105 -9.59 -7.97 -3.79
N VAL A 106 -8.72 -7.19 -3.16
CA VAL A 106 -8.54 -5.79 -3.56
C VAL A 106 -8.03 -5.68 -4.99
N TYR A 107 -7.10 -6.54 -5.43
CA TYR A 107 -6.63 -6.54 -6.81
C TYR A 107 -7.76 -6.86 -7.80
N GLU A 108 -8.51 -7.95 -7.56
CA GLU A 108 -9.61 -8.37 -8.45
C GLU A 108 -10.74 -7.34 -8.51
N THR A 109 -11.04 -6.66 -7.39
CA THR A 109 -12.04 -5.59 -7.31
C THR A 109 -11.57 -4.35 -8.09
N MET A 110 -10.33 -3.94 -7.92
CA MET A 110 -9.81 -2.68 -8.48
C MET A 110 -9.36 -2.83 -9.94
N LYS A 111 -8.89 -4.00 -10.37
CA LYS A 111 -8.39 -4.22 -11.72
C LYS A 111 -9.43 -3.85 -12.78
N GLY A 112 -9.11 -2.81 -13.59
CA GLY A 112 -9.99 -2.33 -14.67
C GLY A 112 -11.28 -1.66 -14.17
N SER A 113 -11.35 -1.22 -12.90
CA SER A 113 -12.44 -0.40 -12.39
C SER A 113 -12.18 1.08 -12.65
N GLN A 114 -13.27 1.88 -12.68
CA GLN A 114 -13.17 3.32 -12.80
C GLN A 114 -12.49 3.95 -11.57
N ALA A 115 -12.69 3.40 -10.38
CA ALA A 115 -12.02 3.85 -9.16
C ALA A 115 -10.49 3.67 -9.24
N TRP A 116 -10.00 2.53 -9.79
CA TRP A 116 -8.57 2.34 -9.98
C TRP A 116 -7.97 3.33 -10.98
N GLU A 117 -8.68 3.57 -12.08
CA GLU A 117 -8.26 4.55 -13.08
C GLU A 117 -8.23 5.97 -12.51
N ALA A 118 -9.24 6.34 -11.69
CA ALA A 118 -9.28 7.64 -11.01
C ALA A 118 -8.11 7.78 -10.01
N ALA A 119 -7.86 6.75 -9.19
CA ALA A 119 -6.72 6.73 -8.27
C ALA A 119 -5.38 6.88 -9.00
N ASN A 120 -5.20 6.18 -10.12
CA ASN A 120 -4.01 6.31 -10.96
C ASN A 120 -3.87 7.71 -11.59
N ARG A 121 -4.97 8.32 -12.03
CA ARG A 121 -4.95 9.70 -12.55
C ARG A 121 -4.54 10.67 -11.45
N ALA A 122 -5.17 10.60 -10.26
CA ALA A 122 -4.84 11.45 -9.13
C ALA A 122 -3.36 11.32 -8.74
N TRP A 123 -2.85 10.08 -8.59
CA TRP A 123 -1.43 9.83 -8.33
C TRP A 123 -0.51 10.38 -9.43
N SER A 124 -0.87 10.22 -10.69
CA SER A 124 -0.10 10.75 -11.83
C SER A 124 -0.06 12.29 -11.85
N CYS A 125 -1.06 12.93 -11.23
CA CYS A 125 -1.15 14.39 -11.06
C CYS A 125 -0.53 14.90 -9.75
N GLY A 126 0.00 14.02 -8.89
CA GLY A 126 0.72 14.43 -7.69
C GLY A 126 0.11 13.96 -6.37
N ALA A 127 -1.07 13.34 -6.37
CA ALA A 127 -1.63 12.75 -5.18
C ALA A 127 -0.76 11.61 -4.63
N VAL A 128 -0.74 11.44 -3.32
CA VAL A 128 -0.02 10.33 -2.66
C VAL A 128 -0.86 9.05 -2.75
N TYR A 129 -0.20 7.93 -3.08
CA TYR A 129 -0.75 6.61 -2.85
C TYR A 129 -0.13 6.03 -1.58
N ALA A 130 -0.93 5.69 -0.59
CA ALA A 130 -0.51 4.91 0.58
C ALA A 130 -1.26 3.58 0.60
N GLY A 131 -0.54 2.48 0.79
CA GLY A 131 -1.14 1.16 0.92
C GLY A 131 -0.53 0.39 2.08
N CYS A 132 -1.39 -0.10 2.98
CA CYS A 132 -0.96 -0.94 4.09
C CYS A 132 -1.23 -2.42 3.79
N SER A 133 -0.29 -3.28 4.15
CA SER A 133 -0.44 -4.74 4.02
C SER A 133 -0.90 -5.13 2.61
N ALA A 134 -2.15 -5.57 2.43
CA ALA A 134 -2.74 -5.89 1.14
C ALA A 134 -2.66 -4.72 0.14
N GLY A 135 -2.89 -3.48 0.61
CA GLY A 135 -2.79 -2.26 -0.21
C GLY A 135 -1.37 -1.98 -0.72
N ALA A 136 -0.33 -2.38 0.03
CA ALA A 136 1.05 -2.32 -0.43
C ALA A 136 1.38 -3.44 -1.42
N MET A 137 0.90 -4.68 -1.14
CA MET A 137 1.19 -5.86 -1.96
C MET A 137 0.76 -5.71 -3.41
N ILE A 138 -0.40 -5.09 -3.66
CA ILE A 138 -0.94 -4.93 -5.01
C ILE A 138 -0.15 -3.96 -5.90
N LEU A 139 0.77 -3.18 -5.34
CA LEU A 139 1.64 -2.29 -6.13
C LEU A 139 2.88 -3.00 -6.69
N GLY A 140 3.26 -4.16 -6.17
CA GLY A 140 4.28 -5.02 -6.75
C GLY A 140 3.84 -5.60 -8.10
N ARG A 141 4.70 -6.40 -8.72
CA ARG A 141 4.36 -7.11 -9.97
C ARG A 141 3.41 -8.27 -9.73
N LYS A 142 3.53 -8.93 -8.56
CA LYS A 142 2.74 -10.11 -8.20
C LYS A 142 2.39 -10.12 -6.72
N VAL A 143 1.30 -10.84 -6.42
CA VAL A 143 0.88 -11.17 -5.06
C VAL A 143 1.02 -12.69 -4.86
N PRO A 144 1.67 -13.16 -3.77
CA PRO A 144 1.71 -14.59 -3.45
C PRO A 144 0.31 -15.13 -3.17
N ASP A 145 0.00 -16.31 -3.70
CA ASP A 145 -1.24 -17.02 -3.35
C ASP A 145 -1.03 -17.88 -2.10
N PHE A 146 -1.35 -17.31 -0.95
CA PHE A 146 -1.21 -17.98 0.34
C PHE A 146 -2.12 -19.21 0.52
N ARG A 147 -3.16 -19.38 -0.30
CA ARG A 147 -4.02 -20.58 -0.27
C ARG A 147 -3.30 -21.83 -0.77
N ARG A 148 -2.24 -21.64 -1.56
CA ARG A 148 -1.43 -22.70 -2.16
C ARG A 148 -0.02 -22.71 -1.58
N LEU A 149 0.07 -22.57 -0.25
CA LEU A 149 1.33 -22.65 0.49
C LEU A 149 2.11 -23.91 0.08
N GLY A 150 3.32 -23.74 -0.43
CA GLY A 150 4.20 -24.83 -0.89
C GLY A 150 4.17 -25.09 -2.40
N LEU A 151 3.17 -24.69 -3.16
CA LEU A 151 3.11 -24.85 -4.62
C LEU A 151 3.49 -23.58 -5.38
N GLY A 152 3.75 -22.45 -4.68
CA GLY A 152 4.20 -21.20 -5.28
C GLY A 152 3.17 -20.57 -6.23
N GLY A 153 1.89 -20.68 -5.91
CA GLY A 153 0.84 -19.94 -6.60
C GLY A 153 1.03 -18.43 -6.41
N GLN A 154 0.81 -17.68 -7.46
CA GLN A 154 0.86 -16.22 -7.47
C GLN A 154 -0.20 -15.69 -8.43
N ILE A 155 -0.64 -14.48 -8.20
CA ILE A 155 -1.47 -13.73 -9.14
C ILE A 155 -0.71 -12.49 -9.58
N ASP A 156 -1.06 -11.95 -10.73
CA ASP A 156 -0.56 -10.65 -11.16
C ASP A 156 -1.03 -9.56 -10.19
N ALA A 157 -0.30 -8.45 -10.17
CA ALA A 157 -0.64 -7.25 -9.46
C ALA A 157 -0.43 -6.03 -10.38
N PHE A 158 -0.45 -4.81 -9.87
CA PHE A 158 -0.44 -3.63 -10.74
C PHE A 158 0.94 -3.27 -11.31
N GLY A 159 2.03 -3.75 -10.71
CA GLY A 159 3.40 -3.55 -11.22
C GLY A 159 3.86 -2.09 -11.23
N ILE A 160 3.33 -1.26 -10.34
CA ILE A 160 3.70 0.17 -10.23
C ILE A 160 5.09 0.31 -9.61
N VAL A 161 5.38 -0.54 -8.61
CA VAL A 161 6.69 -0.68 -8.00
C VAL A 161 7.40 -1.86 -8.67
N PRO A 162 8.68 -1.75 -9.07
CA PRO A 162 9.36 -2.78 -9.85
C PRO A 162 9.74 -4.04 -9.05
N ALA A 163 9.33 -4.15 -7.79
CA ALA A 163 9.49 -5.34 -6.96
C ALA A 163 8.61 -6.50 -7.47
N GLU A 164 9.16 -7.71 -7.56
CA GLU A 164 8.38 -8.90 -7.92
C GLU A 164 7.29 -9.15 -6.88
N PHE A 165 7.62 -9.00 -5.60
CA PHE A 165 6.68 -9.08 -4.47
C PHE A 165 6.96 -7.99 -3.45
N VAL A 166 5.90 -7.42 -2.87
CA VAL A 166 5.94 -6.63 -1.65
C VAL A 166 5.39 -7.50 -0.52
N MET A 167 6.19 -7.72 0.51
CA MET A 167 5.90 -8.62 1.64
C MET A 167 5.77 -7.80 2.92
N PRO A 168 4.55 -7.42 3.32
CA PRO A 168 4.29 -6.75 4.60
C PRO A 168 4.47 -7.71 5.78
N HIS A 169 4.41 -7.19 7.03
CA HIS A 169 4.58 -7.96 8.26
C HIS A 169 5.84 -8.83 8.27
N PHE A 170 6.94 -8.32 7.72
CA PHE A 170 8.09 -9.15 7.38
C PHE A 170 8.85 -9.66 8.61
N ASP A 171 8.90 -8.91 9.69
CA ASP A 171 9.44 -9.30 11.00
C ASP A 171 8.59 -10.40 11.68
N HIS A 172 7.29 -10.46 11.40
CA HIS A 172 6.36 -11.49 11.88
C HIS A 172 6.15 -12.65 10.88
N ALA A 173 6.98 -12.75 9.85
CA ALA A 173 6.88 -13.77 8.81
C ALA A 173 7.19 -15.20 9.27
N GLY A 174 7.22 -15.50 10.57
CA GLY A 174 7.59 -16.81 11.14
C GLY A 174 7.05 -18.02 10.35
N PRO A 175 5.71 -18.19 10.23
CA PRO A 175 5.12 -19.29 9.46
C PRO A 175 5.34 -19.15 7.95
N PHE A 176 5.45 -17.93 7.44
CA PHE A 176 5.61 -17.61 6.02
C PHE A 176 7.07 -17.53 5.56
N ARG A 177 8.05 -17.65 6.48
CA ARG A 177 9.48 -17.58 6.14
C ARG A 177 9.89 -18.61 5.08
N GLN A 178 9.29 -19.79 5.13
CA GLN A 178 9.53 -20.81 4.10
C GLN A 178 9.00 -20.38 2.73
N VAL A 179 7.82 -19.76 2.69
CA VAL A 179 7.24 -19.21 1.45
C VAL A 179 8.14 -18.12 0.87
N VAL A 180 8.58 -17.18 1.70
CA VAL A 180 9.53 -16.12 1.30
C VAL A 180 10.80 -16.74 0.69
N ASN A 181 11.38 -17.78 1.34
CA ASN A 181 12.58 -18.45 0.84
C ASN A 181 12.33 -19.16 -0.50
N VAL A 182 11.17 -19.78 -0.68
CA VAL A 182 10.80 -20.44 -1.95
C VAL A 182 10.65 -19.39 -3.06
N LEU A 183 9.91 -18.31 -2.80
CA LEU A 183 9.72 -17.21 -3.76
C LEU A 183 11.06 -16.59 -4.14
N ARG A 184 11.91 -16.29 -3.15
CA ARG A 184 13.23 -15.71 -3.37
C ARG A 184 14.12 -16.58 -4.27
N ARG A 185 14.13 -17.91 -4.09
CA ARG A 185 14.91 -18.84 -4.94
C ARG A 185 14.43 -18.88 -6.40
N ARG A 186 13.20 -18.45 -6.66
CA ARG A 186 12.60 -18.40 -8.00
C ARG A 186 12.77 -17.04 -8.68
N LEU A 187 13.27 -16.02 -7.98
CA LEU A 187 13.59 -14.75 -8.58
C LEU A 187 14.63 -14.93 -9.70
N ARG A 188 14.49 -14.19 -10.77
CA ARG A 188 15.55 -13.99 -11.75
C ARG A 188 16.66 -13.13 -11.12
N ASP A 189 17.84 -13.08 -11.73
CA ASP A 189 18.96 -12.32 -11.15
C ASP A 189 18.71 -10.79 -11.12
N GLU A 190 17.88 -10.28 -12.01
CA GLU A 190 17.45 -8.88 -12.07
C GLU A 190 16.24 -8.53 -11.20
N ASP A 191 15.52 -9.53 -10.68
CA ASP A 191 14.32 -9.32 -9.85
C ASP A 191 14.68 -9.20 -8.37
N PHE A 192 13.81 -8.52 -7.64
CA PHE A 192 13.90 -8.38 -6.19
C PHE A 192 12.52 -8.40 -5.52
N MET A 193 12.52 -8.61 -4.21
CA MET A 193 11.36 -8.51 -3.33
C MET A 193 11.65 -7.45 -2.26
N LEU A 194 10.60 -6.82 -1.78
CA LEU A 194 10.64 -5.91 -0.63
C LEU A 194 9.96 -6.57 0.56
N GLY A 195 10.68 -6.73 1.67
CA GLY A 195 10.10 -7.05 2.98
C GLY A 195 9.93 -5.77 3.76
N ILE A 196 8.76 -5.53 4.34
CA ILE A 196 8.48 -4.34 5.14
C ILE A 196 7.96 -4.80 6.49
N ASP A 197 8.69 -4.45 7.54
CA ASP A 197 8.35 -4.79 8.92
C ASP A 197 7.09 -4.05 9.37
N GLU A 198 6.50 -4.51 10.46
CA GLU A 198 5.36 -3.83 11.09
C GLU A 198 5.73 -2.42 11.56
N ASP A 199 4.76 -1.54 11.64
CA ASP A 199 4.90 -0.11 12.04
C ASP A 199 5.95 0.64 11.20
N THR A 200 6.14 0.25 9.95
CA THR A 200 7.18 0.76 9.05
C THR A 200 6.63 1.00 7.66
N ALA A 201 7.14 2.03 7.00
CA ALA A 201 6.81 2.36 5.62
C ALA A 201 8.08 2.54 4.79
N LEU A 202 7.99 2.17 3.51
CA LEU A 202 8.94 2.56 2.48
C LEU A 202 8.28 3.63 1.62
N VAL A 203 8.82 4.84 1.67
CA VAL A 203 8.24 6.02 1.01
C VAL A 203 9.15 6.52 -0.09
N GLY A 204 8.62 6.73 -1.28
CA GLY A 204 9.39 7.22 -2.42
C GLY A 204 8.57 7.35 -3.68
N LYS A 205 9.26 7.52 -4.82
CA LYS A 205 8.65 7.54 -6.16
C LYS A 205 9.43 6.64 -7.10
N PRO A 206 8.79 5.99 -8.06
CA PRO A 206 9.49 5.25 -9.10
C PRO A 206 10.50 6.14 -9.85
N GLY A 207 11.79 5.73 -9.84
CA GLY A 207 12.90 6.47 -10.45
C GLY A 207 13.51 7.56 -9.56
N GLU A 208 13.05 7.72 -8.33
CA GLU A 208 13.61 8.61 -7.31
C GLU A 208 14.07 7.81 -6.07
N GLU A 209 14.53 8.50 -5.02
CA GLU A 209 14.94 7.87 -3.77
C GLU A 209 13.75 7.28 -3.01
N TRP A 210 13.98 6.14 -2.37
CA TRP A 210 13.04 5.48 -1.46
C TRP A 210 13.62 5.46 -0.05
N ARG A 211 12.89 6.03 0.90
CA ARG A 211 13.32 6.17 2.29
C ARG A 211 12.50 5.29 3.22
N VAL A 212 13.18 4.65 4.17
CA VAL A 212 12.54 3.93 5.27
C VAL A 212 12.06 4.93 6.32
N MET A 213 10.78 4.85 6.69
CA MET A 213 10.16 5.65 7.74
C MET A 213 9.43 4.73 8.74
N GLY A 214 9.20 5.22 9.95
CA GLY A 214 8.53 4.47 11.01
C GLY A 214 9.53 3.80 11.96
N LYS A 215 9.19 2.61 12.49
CA LYS A 215 9.82 2.08 13.70
C LYS A 215 10.92 1.03 13.44
N SER A 216 10.81 0.28 12.37
CA SER A 216 11.63 -0.91 12.15
C SER A 216 12.40 -0.85 10.83
N ARG A 217 12.33 -1.87 10.00
CA ARG A 217 13.21 -2.05 8.85
C ARG A 217 12.46 -2.35 7.56
N VAL A 218 13.13 -2.06 6.45
CA VAL A 218 12.79 -2.57 5.14
C VAL A 218 13.92 -3.50 4.66
N HIS A 219 13.55 -4.56 3.97
CA HIS A 219 14.47 -5.58 3.48
C HIS A 219 14.41 -5.65 1.96
N LEU A 220 15.54 -5.48 1.31
CA LEU A 220 15.72 -5.72 -0.12
C LEU A 220 16.25 -7.14 -0.30
N LEU A 221 15.47 -8.00 -0.94
CA LEU A 221 15.73 -9.42 -1.08
C LEU A 221 15.92 -9.74 -2.57
N THR A 222 17.14 -10.08 -2.95
CA THR A 222 17.45 -10.65 -4.26
C THR A 222 17.59 -12.16 -4.15
N ARG A 223 17.74 -12.84 -5.28
CA ARG A 223 18.03 -14.28 -5.30
C ARG A 223 19.26 -14.63 -4.44
N LYS A 224 20.30 -13.78 -4.45
CA LYS A 224 21.62 -14.05 -3.86
C LYS A 224 21.83 -13.39 -2.51
N ALA A 225 21.19 -12.26 -2.24
CA ALA A 225 21.45 -11.43 -1.06
C ALA A 225 20.17 -10.99 -0.37
N ALA A 226 20.28 -10.63 0.90
CA ALA A 226 19.25 -9.93 1.67
C ALA A 226 19.94 -8.79 2.41
N THR A 227 19.50 -7.56 2.18
CA THR A 227 20.02 -6.36 2.82
C THR A 227 18.89 -5.68 3.57
N SER A 228 19.16 -5.24 4.80
CA SER A 228 18.17 -4.57 5.66
C SER A 228 18.55 -3.11 5.86
N PHE A 229 17.55 -2.25 5.82
CA PHE A 229 17.65 -0.80 5.95
C PHE A 229 16.82 -0.34 7.15
N ALA A 230 17.39 0.47 8.02
CA ALA A 230 16.71 1.02 9.19
C ALA A 230 15.95 2.31 8.84
N ALA A 231 15.12 2.78 9.76
CA ALA A 231 14.46 4.07 9.62
C ALA A 231 15.48 5.19 9.34
N GLY A 232 15.19 6.02 8.34
CA GLY A 232 16.07 7.08 7.83
C GLY A 232 16.96 6.66 6.65
N ASP A 233 17.21 5.36 6.45
CA ASP A 233 18.04 4.88 5.35
C ASP A 233 17.34 5.01 3.99
N ILE A 234 18.14 5.13 2.95
CA ILE A 234 17.70 5.08 1.55
C ILE A 234 17.83 3.65 1.03
N VAL A 235 16.75 3.12 0.45
CA VAL A 235 16.74 1.82 -0.20
C VAL A 235 16.99 1.99 -1.70
N PRO A 236 18.04 1.37 -2.25
CA PRO A 236 18.37 1.49 -3.68
C PRO A 236 17.44 0.62 -4.52
N ILE A 237 16.25 1.13 -4.83
CA ILE A 237 15.31 0.49 -5.75
C ILE A 237 15.66 0.90 -7.18
N PRO A 238 15.85 -0.07 -8.10
CA PRO A 238 16.20 0.19 -9.49
C PRO A 238 15.13 0.99 -10.25
#